data_eb23b160dbae8ac5b283d99a900c5956
#
_entry.id   eb23b160dbae8ac5b283d99a900c5956
#
_cell.length_a   1.000
_cell.length_b   1.000
_cell.length_c   1.000
_cell.angle_alpha   90.00
_cell.angle_beta   90.00
_cell.angle_gamma   90.00
#
_symmetry.space_group_name_H-M   'P 1'
#
loop_
_entity.id
_entity.type
_entity.pdbx_description
1 polymer ?
#
loop_
_entity_poly.entity_id
_entity_poly.type
_entity_poly.pdbx_seq_one_letter_code
_entity_poly.pdbx_strand_id
1 'polypeptide(L)'
;MHRYQVYGLGAALVDTEIEVNDAFLEQAQIEKGLMTLVDETRQSELLELMKDHLVGSKRSSGGSACNSIIAASYFGAKTFYSCKVADDDNGRFFQEDTKAAGVSTPNIELPSGTTGKCLVMITPDAERTMN
;
A
#
# COMPACT_ATOMS: atom_id res chain seq x y z
N MET A 1 -24.77 14.05 14.46
CA MET A 1 -24.77 13.53 13.07
C MET A 1 -23.42 13.86 12.47
N HIS A 2 -22.58 12.86 12.23
CA HIS A 2 -21.29 13.09 11.59
C HIS A 2 -21.54 13.28 10.08
N ARG A 3 -21.37 14.49 9.60
CA ARG A 3 -21.42 14.79 8.16
C ARG A 3 -20.01 14.67 7.60
N TYR A 4 -19.79 13.70 6.74
CA TYR A 4 -18.59 13.66 5.90
C TYR A 4 -18.84 14.51 4.65
N GLN A 5 -17.80 15.22 4.22
CA GLN A 5 -17.82 16.04 3.02
C GLN A 5 -17.37 15.25 1.80
N VAL A 6 -16.49 14.26 2.03
CA VAL A 6 -16.00 13.37 0.99
C VAL A 6 -16.09 11.93 1.50
N TYR A 7 -16.69 11.08 0.68
CA TYR A 7 -16.77 9.65 0.91
C TYR A 7 -16.08 8.91 -0.23
N GLY A 8 -15.10 8.10 0.10
CA GLY A 8 -14.38 7.26 -0.86
C GLY A 8 -14.70 5.79 -0.69
N LEU A 9 -14.70 5.07 -1.79
CA LEU A 9 -14.80 3.62 -1.86
C LEU A 9 -13.68 3.09 -2.76
N GLY A 10 -12.89 2.16 -2.26
CA GLY A 10 -11.80 1.58 -3.04
C GLY A 10 -11.02 0.50 -2.31
N ALA A 11 -9.94 0.05 -2.91
CA ALA A 11 -9.06 -0.94 -2.31
C ALA A 11 -8.24 -0.35 -1.17
N ALA A 12 -7.92 -1.18 -0.18
CA ALA A 12 -6.87 -0.91 0.78
C ALA A 12 -5.57 -1.56 0.28
N LEU A 13 -4.56 -0.75 0.05
CA LEU A 13 -3.24 -1.20 -0.37
C LEU A 13 -2.19 -0.65 0.57
N VAL A 14 -1.24 -1.48 0.99
CA VAL A 14 -0.05 -1.04 1.69
C VAL A 14 1.12 -1.09 0.72
N ASP A 15 1.64 0.08 0.37
CA ASP A 15 2.83 0.20 -0.45
C ASP A 15 4.07 0.01 0.42
N THR A 16 4.98 -0.85 -0.02
CA THR A 16 6.30 -1.03 0.60
C THR A 16 7.36 -0.58 -0.39
N GLU A 17 7.98 0.56 -0.10
CA GLU A 17 9.07 1.12 -0.92
C GLU A 17 10.39 0.44 -0.57
N ILE A 18 11.08 -0.10 -1.57
CA ILE A 18 12.31 -0.87 -1.43
C ILE A 18 13.31 -0.38 -2.46
N GLU A 19 14.49 0.02 -1.99
CA GLU A 19 15.60 0.36 -2.90
C GLU A 19 16.27 -0.90 -3.42
N VAL A 20 16.37 -0.99 -4.74
CA VAL A 20 17.01 -2.11 -5.46
C VAL A 20 17.89 -1.56 -6.59
N ASN A 21 18.68 -2.41 -7.20
CA ASN A 21 19.42 -2.09 -8.43
C ASN A 21 18.88 -2.87 -9.63
N ASP A 22 19.32 -2.48 -10.84
CA ASP A 22 18.87 -3.12 -12.07
C ASP A 22 19.22 -4.62 -12.12
N ALA A 23 20.37 -5.01 -11.58
CA ALA A 23 20.79 -6.42 -11.52
C ALA A 23 19.84 -7.27 -10.68
N PHE A 24 19.28 -6.70 -9.60
CA PHE A 24 18.25 -7.37 -8.81
C PHE A 24 16.96 -7.60 -9.62
N LEU A 25 16.50 -6.59 -10.36
CA LEU A 25 15.30 -6.72 -11.19
C LEU A 25 15.47 -7.83 -12.26
N GLU A 26 16.64 -7.90 -12.90
CA GLU A 26 16.97 -8.97 -13.85
C GLU A 26 16.96 -10.34 -13.17
N GLN A 27 17.62 -10.48 -12.02
CA GLN A 27 17.68 -11.74 -11.26
C GLN A 27 16.28 -12.18 -10.81
N ALA A 28 15.46 -11.25 -10.39
CA ALA A 28 14.09 -11.50 -9.95
C ALA A 28 13.10 -11.68 -11.11
N GLN A 29 13.55 -11.52 -12.36
CA GLN A 29 12.71 -11.58 -13.57
C GLN A 29 11.55 -10.58 -13.51
N ILE A 30 11.87 -9.35 -13.13
CA ILE A 30 10.92 -8.24 -13.02
C ILE A 30 11.21 -7.24 -14.14
N GLU A 31 10.19 -6.90 -14.91
CA GLU A 31 10.31 -5.89 -15.96
C GLU A 31 10.28 -4.48 -15.35
N LYS A 32 11.37 -3.74 -15.51
CA LYS A 32 11.57 -2.40 -14.96
C LYS A 32 10.54 -1.39 -15.49
N GLY A 33 10.06 -0.53 -14.61
CA GLY A 33 9.17 0.59 -14.95
C GLY A 33 7.72 0.19 -15.16
N LEU A 34 7.35 -1.05 -14.93
CA LEU A 34 5.98 -1.53 -15.08
C LEU A 34 5.30 -1.80 -13.74
N MET A 35 3.98 -1.80 -13.78
CA MET A 35 3.14 -2.37 -12.71
C MET A 35 2.63 -3.72 -13.20
N THR A 36 3.03 -4.78 -12.50
CA THR A 36 2.66 -6.16 -12.82
C THR A 36 1.85 -6.75 -11.69
N LEU A 37 0.65 -7.21 -11.98
CA LEU A 37 -0.16 -7.95 -11.01
C LEU A 37 0.45 -9.34 -10.80
N VAL A 38 0.67 -9.66 -9.54
CA VAL A 38 1.21 -10.96 -9.12
C VAL A 38 0.26 -11.62 -8.12
N ASP A 39 0.29 -12.94 -8.06
CA ASP A 39 -0.44 -13.69 -7.05
C ASP A 39 0.33 -13.72 -5.71
N GLU A 40 -0.31 -14.26 -4.68
CA GLU A 40 0.26 -14.35 -3.33
C GLU A 40 1.55 -15.18 -3.30
N THR A 41 1.63 -16.23 -4.11
CA THR A 41 2.81 -17.10 -4.19
C THR A 41 4.00 -16.33 -4.73
N ARG A 42 3.83 -15.66 -5.87
CA ARG A 42 4.87 -14.85 -6.48
C ARG A 42 5.29 -13.68 -5.58
N GLN A 43 4.34 -13.05 -4.91
CA GLN A 43 4.64 -11.96 -3.99
C GLN A 43 5.45 -12.44 -2.77
N SER A 44 5.17 -13.64 -2.26
CA SER A 44 5.94 -14.25 -1.18
C SER A 44 7.36 -14.59 -1.60
N GLU A 45 7.55 -15.10 -2.83
CA GLU A 45 8.88 -15.32 -3.41
C GLU A 45 9.67 -14.02 -3.53
N LEU A 46 9.05 -12.95 -4.02
CA LEU A 46 9.69 -11.65 -4.15
C LEU A 46 10.10 -11.08 -2.78
N LEU A 47 9.25 -11.21 -1.77
CA LEU A 47 9.58 -10.77 -0.41
C LEU A 47 10.78 -11.54 0.17
N GLU A 48 10.86 -12.83 -0.07
CA GLU A 48 12.02 -13.64 0.38
C GLU A 48 13.31 -13.23 -0.35
N LEU A 49 13.24 -12.99 -1.67
CA LEU A 49 14.38 -12.48 -2.43
C LEU A 49 14.84 -11.10 -1.96
N MET A 50 13.91 -10.27 -1.50
CA MET A 50 14.17 -8.88 -1.09
C MET A 50 14.45 -8.73 0.41
N LYS A 51 14.47 -9.78 1.19
CA LYS A 51 14.54 -9.68 2.67
C LYS A 51 15.70 -8.83 3.17
N ASP A 52 16.85 -8.87 2.50
CA ASP A 52 18.03 -8.07 2.86
C ASP A 52 17.84 -6.58 2.48
N HIS A 53 16.97 -6.27 1.53
CA HIS A 53 16.61 -4.90 1.14
C HIS A 53 15.48 -4.32 2.00
N LEU A 54 14.74 -5.14 2.75
CA LEU A 54 13.61 -4.68 3.56
C LEU A 54 14.03 -3.87 4.78
N VAL A 55 15.29 -3.93 5.22
CA VAL A 55 15.79 -3.23 6.41
C VAL A 55 15.62 -1.72 6.32
N GLY A 56 15.70 -1.14 5.12
CA GLY A 56 15.49 0.30 4.86
C GLY A 56 14.13 0.63 4.26
N SER A 57 13.22 -0.34 4.14
CA SER A 57 11.93 -0.15 3.49
C SER A 57 11.01 0.82 4.27
N LYS A 58 10.15 1.50 3.52
CA LYS A 58 9.11 2.37 4.07
C LYS A 58 7.75 1.86 3.66
N ARG A 59 6.81 1.86 4.60
CA ARG A 59 5.40 1.54 4.31
C ARG A 59 4.56 2.81 4.29
N SER A 60 3.56 2.82 3.42
CA SER A 60 2.52 3.86 3.38
C SER A 60 1.20 3.26 2.90
N SER A 61 0.10 3.88 3.32
CA SER A 61 -1.21 3.57 2.71
C SER A 61 -1.20 4.04 1.26
N GLY A 62 -1.61 3.18 0.35
CA GLY A 62 -1.59 3.41 -1.09
C GLY A 62 -2.92 3.14 -1.78
N GLY A 63 -2.89 3.22 -3.08
CA GLY A 63 -4.04 3.13 -3.96
C GLY A 63 -4.63 4.51 -4.31
N SER A 64 -5.01 4.69 -5.57
CA SER A 64 -5.43 6.00 -6.12
C SER A 64 -6.61 6.62 -5.35
N ALA A 65 -7.62 5.81 -4.99
CA ALA A 65 -8.77 6.29 -4.23
C ALA A 65 -8.35 6.71 -2.81
N CYS A 66 -7.56 5.88 -2.11
CA CYS A 66 -7.06 6.19 -0.77
C CYS A 66 -6.23 7.48 -0.78
N ASN A 67 -5.29 7.62 -1.71
CA ASN A 67 -4.47 8.83 -1.84
C ASN A 67 -5.30 10.08 -2.06
N SER A 68 -6.38 9.99 -2.86
CA SER A 68 -7.30 11.11 -3.10
C SER A 68 -8.05 11.50 -1.83
N ILE A 69 -8.48 10.54 -1.03
CA ILE A 69 -9.18 10.79 0.24
C ILE A 69 -8.25 11.37 1.30
N ILE A 70 -7.00 10.88 1.38
CA ILE A 70 -5.97 11.44 2.26
C ILE A 70 -5.66 12.88 1.87
N ALA A 71 -5.52 13.17 0.57
CA ALA A 71 -5.31 14.54 0.10
C ALA A 71 -6.48 15.46 0.47
N ALA A 72 -7.72 15.02 0.28
CA ALA A 72 -8.91 15.78 0.70
C ALA A 72 -8.89 16.05 2.21
N SER A 73 -8.49 15.08 3.04
CA SER A 73 -8.34 15.27 4.48
C SER A 73 -7.30 16.36 4.81
N TYR A 74 -6.15 16.34 4.16
CA TYR A 74 -5.11 17.36 4.35
C TYR A 74 -5.55 18.76 3.91
N PHE A 75 -6.48 18.86 2.96
CA PHE A 75 -7.13 20.12 2.61
C PHE A 75 -8.27 20.55 3.59
N GLY A 76 -8.45 19.82 4.68
CA GLY A 76 -9.40 20.15 5.74
C GLY A 76 -10.79 19.55 5.59
N ALA A 77 -11.04 18.70 4.62
CA ALA A 77 -12.31 18.03 4.46
C ALA A 77 -12.50 16.93 5.54
N LYS A 78 -13.74 16.78 6.01
CA LYS A 78 -14.13 15.60 6.80
C LYS A 78 -14.34 14.42 5.84
N THR A 79 -13.47 13.44 5.92
CA THR A 79 -13.40 12.34 4.97
C THR A 79 -13.75 10.99 5.59
N PHE A 80 -14.34 10.11 4.79
CA PHE A 80 -14.58 8.72 5.13
C PHE A 80 -14.13 7.84 3.96
N TYR A 81 -13.41 6.77 4.27
CA TYR A 81 -12.97 5.81 3.28
C TYR A 81 -13.47 4.40 3.60
N SER A 82 -14.28 3.86 2.71
CA SER A 82 -14.78 2.49 2.79
C SER A 82 -13.89 1.57 1.97
N CYS A 83 -13.23 0.63 2.63
CA CYS A 83 -12.34 -0.34 2.03
C CYS A 83 -12.39 -1.64 2.83
N LYS A 84 -11.88 -2.70 2.23
CA LYS A 84 -11.74 -3.99 2.89
C LYS A 84 -10.28 -4.19 3.31
N VAL A 85 -10.06 -4.38 4.60
CA VAL A 85 -8.78 -4.79 5.19
C VAL A 85 -8.97 -6.10 5.94
N ALA A 86 -7.90 -6.88 6.09
CA ALA A 86 -7.89 -8.10 6.87
C ALA A 86 -7.28 -7.87 8.26
N ASP A 87 -7.48 -8.82 9.17
CA ASP A 87 -6.79 -8.84 10.46
C ASP A 87 -5.37 -9.38 10.31
N ASP A 88 -4.54 -8.60 9.62
CA ASP A 88 -3.12 -8.84 9.43
C ASP A 88 -2.31 -7.58 9.76
N ASP A 89 -0.99 -7.69 9.75
CA ASP A 89 -0.09 -6.56 10.07
C ASP A 89 -0.29 -5.36 9.12
N ASN A 90 -0.49 -5.64 7.82
CA ASN A 90 -0.75 -4.59 6.84
C ASN A 90 -2.12 -3.94 7.03
N GLY A 91 -3.15 -4.70 7.42
CA GLY A 91 -4.47 -4.15 7.69
C GLY A 91 -4.48 -3.21 8.89
N ARG A 92 -3.81 -3.60 9.98
CA ARG A 92 -3.62 -2.74 11.16
C ARG A 92 -2.82 -1.48 10.82
N PHE A 93 -1.72 -1.64 10.09
CA PHE A 93 -0.93 -0.50 9.60
C PHE A 93 -1.77 0.47 8.77
N PHE A 94 -2.54 -0.04 7.79
CA PHE A 94 -3.39 0.78 6.93
C PHE A 94 -4.41 1.60 7.72
N GLN A 95 -5.06 0.97 8.71
CA GLN A 95 -6.03 1.67 9.57
C GLN A 95 -5.37 2.76 10.41
N GLU A 96 -4.21 2.49 11.00
CA GLU A 96 -3.48 3.47 11.81
C GLU A 96 -2.98 4.64 10.97
N ASP A 97 -2.41 4.36 9.81
CA ASP A 97 -1.86 5.37 8.89
C ASP A 97 -2.95 6.28 8.32
N THR A 98 -4.06 5.72 7.84
CA THR A 98 -5.19 6.50 7.33
C THR A 98 -5.86 7.33 8.45
N LYS A 99 -5.97 6.77 9.65
CA LYS A 99 -6.47 7.50 10.82
C LYS A 99 -5.56 8.66 11.21
N ALA A 100 -4.23 8.46 11.17
CA ALA A 100 -3.26 9.52 11.42
C ALA A 100 -3.37 10.65 10.37
N ALA A 101 -3.75 10.33 9.13
CA ALA A 101 -4.05 11.31 8.09
C ALA A 101 -5.42 12.00 8.24
N GLY A 102 -6.18 11.69 9.30
CA GLY A 102 -7.50 12.30 9.56
C GLY A 102 -8.66 11.68 8.80
N VAL A 103 -8.46 10.53 8.17
CA VAL A 103 -9.50 9.79 7.44
C VAL A 103 -10.25 8.85 8.38
N SER A 104 -11.56 8.92 8.38
CA SER A 104 -12.42 7.95 9.08
C SER A 104 -12.59 6.69 8.23
N THR A 105 -12.57 5.55 8.87
CA THR A 105 -12.81 4.24 8.25
C THR A 105 -13.91 3.49 8.98
N PRO A 106 -14.50 2.42 8.41
CA PRO A 106 -15.47 1.61 9.12
C PRO A 106 -14.89 1.04 10.43
N ASN A 107 -15.65 1.19 11.52
CA ASN A 107 -15.30 0.58 12.81
C ASN A 107 -15.99 -0.78 12.89
N ILE A 108 -15.41 -1.77 12.25
CA ILE A 108 -15.89 -3.15 12.20
C ILE A 108 -14.79 -4.12 12.62
N GLU A 109 -15.17 -5.30 13.06
CA GLU A 109 -14.25 -6.40 13.27
C GLU A 109 -13.61 -6.79 11.92
N LEU A 110 -12.29 -6.94 11.91
CA LEU A 110 -11.56 -7.27 10.69
C LEU A 110 -11.71 -8.76 10.36
N PRO A 111 -12.05 -9.09 9.12
CA PRO A 111 -12.11 -10.48 8.69
C PRO A 111 -10.71 -11.09 8.59
N SER A 112 -10.63 -12.41 8.70
CA SER A 112 -9.41 -13.14 8.33
C SER A 112 -9.12 -12.97 6.83
N GLY A 113 -7.85 -12.98 6.46
CA GLY A 113 -7.42 -12.85 5.08
C GLY A 113 -6.11 -12.10 4.94
N THR A 114 -5.84 -11.62 3.74
CA THR A 114 -4.66 -10.85 3.40
C THR A 114 -5.05 -9.47 2.89
N THR A 115 -4.52 -8.44 3.51
CA THR A 115 -4.66 -7.06 3.04
C THR A 115 -3.83 -6.83 1.79
N GLY A 116 -4.39 -6.10 0.82
CA GLY A 116 -3.69 -5.75 -0.41
C GLY A 116 -2.37 -5.05 -0.14
N LYS A 117 -1.35 -5.41 -0.89
CA LYS A 117 0.01 -4.87 -0.75
C LYS A 117 0.63 -4.68 -2.13
N CYS A 118 1.52 -3.72 -2.23
CA CYS A 118 2.30 -3.41 -3.42
C CYS A 118 3.77 -3.28 -3.04
N LEU A 119 4.63 -3.99 -3.72
CA LEU A 119 6.08 -3.84 -3.62
C LEU A 119 6.50 -2.78 -4.64
N VAL A 120 6.98 -1.66 -4.15
CA VAL A 120 7.43 -0.53 -4.97
C VAL A 120 8.95 -0.53 -4.96
N MET A 121 9.55 -1.09 -6.00
CA MET A 121 11.00 -1.16 -6.16
C MET A 121 11.49 0.11 -6.83
N ILE A 122 12.45 0.76 -6.20
CA ILE A 122 13.02 2.02 -6.68
C ILE A 122 14.48 1.79 -7.05
N THR A 123 14.81 2.03 -8.30
CA THR A 123 16.18 1.97 -8.82
C THR A 123 16.90 3.31 -8.68
N PRO A 124 18.26 3.37 -8.76
CA PRO A 124 19.03 4.60 -8.57
C PRO A 124 18.70 5.75 -9.51
N ASP A 125 18.12 5.46 -10.67
CA ASP A 125 17.59 6.45 -11.61
C ASP A 125 16.19 6.97 -11.26
N ALA A 126 15.69 6.63 -10.06
CA ALA A 126 14.38 6.97 -9.54
C ALA A 126 13.20 6.35 -10.31
N GLU A 127 13.44 5.32 -11.14
CA GLU A 127 12.36 4.56 -11.77
C GLU A 127 11.64 3.68 -10.72
N ARG A 128 10.32 3.60 -10.84
CA ARG A 128 9.46 2.79 -9.97
C ARG A 128 8.93 1.58 -10.71
N THR A 129 9.15 0.43 -10.12
CA THR A 129 8.64 -0.86 -10.60
C THR A 129 7.74 -1.45 -9.53
N MET A 130 6.51 -1.80 -9.86
CA MET A 130 5.48 -2.20 -8.90
C MET A 130 5.00 -3.64 -9.14
N ASN A 131 4.88 -4.42 -8.05
CA ASN A 131 4.36 -5.80 -8.05
C ASN A 131 3.44 -6.07 -6.88
#